data_aac26cc5f253197f2fed886f8f5dd05c
#
_entry.id   aac26cc5f253197f2fed886f8f5dd05c
#
_cell.length_a   1.000
_cell.length_b   1.000
_cell.length_c   1.000
_cell.angle_alpha   90.00
_cell.angle_beta   90.00
_cell.angle_gamma   90.00
#
_symmetry.space_group_name_H-M   'P 1'
#
loop_
_entity.id
_entity.type
_entity.pdbx_description
1 polymer ?
#
loop_
_entity_poly.entity_id
_entity_poly.type
_entity_poly.pdbx_seq_one_letter_code
_entity_poly.pdbx_strand_id
1 'polypeptide(L)'
;MPATALRNAVRSRLVPALIAEDFLPLPDADHTLRFRRPQGAVVHLLEVQWDRHGRPRYVVNYATCPADGLAVGDRRFPVEAVFAGWLPDSGRLQPRPGPTTASWFRGDLAWPLRLLGRRPPAPDAVVDATVALLPELWRYWREGRVGPHMHACPPAPRAPTDA
;
A
#
# COMPACT_ATOMS: atom_id res chain seq x y z
N MET A 1 0.92 15.56 -14.59
CA MET A 1 1.34 14.22 -15.01
C MET A 1 0.10 13.34 -15.13
N PRO A 2 -0.06 12.55 -16.20
CA PRO A 2 -1.17 11.59 -16.30
C PRO A 2 -1.07 10.46 -15.27
N ALA A 3 -2.20 10.00 -14.74
CA ALA A 3 -2.24 8.87 -13.81
C ALA A 3 -1.67 7.57 -14.43
N THR A 4 -1.83 7.40 -15.74
CA THR A 4 -1.27 6.28 -16.50
C THR A 4 0.25 6.20 -16.42
N ALA A 5 0.97 7.33 -16.50
CA ALA A 5 2.43 7.34 -16.39
C ALA A 5 2.90 6.85 -15.01
N LEU A 6 2.22 7.27 -13.94
CA LEU A 6 2.54 6.79 -12.59
C LEU A 6 2.21 5.30 -12.41
N ARG A 7 1.09 4.83 -12.98
CA ARG A 7 0.74 3.39 -12.97
C ARG A 7 1.78 2.55 -13.70
N ASN A 8 2.27 3.02 -14.84
CA ASN A 8 3.32 2.33 -15.59
C ASN A 8 4.62 2.28 -14.78
N ALA A 9 5.01 3.37 -14.12
CA ALA A 9 6.18 3.39 -13.26
C ALA A 9 6.05 2.42 -12.07
N VAL A 10 4.87 2.32 -11.43
CA VAL A 10 4.62 1.32 -10.38
C VAL A 10 4.78 -0.10 -10.94
N ARG A 11 4.20 -0.40 -12.10
CA ARG A 11 4.30 -1.74 -12.72
C ARG A 11 5.72 -2.10 -13.13
N SER A 12 6.52 -1.12 -13.59
CA SER A 12 7.89 -1.37 -14.06
C SER A 12 8.96 -1.36 -12.97
N ARG A 13 8.69 -0.77 -11.80
CA ARG A 13 9.69 -0.60 -10.73
C ARG A 13 9.27 -1.22 -9.40
N LEU A 14 8.08 -0.86 -8.88
CA LEU A 14 7.64 -1.35 -7.58
C LEU A 14 7.25 -2.84 -7.63
N VAL A 15 6.51 -3.25 -8.67
CA VAL A 15 6.08 -4.64 -8.80
C VAL A 15 7.27 -5.60 -8.89
N PRO A 16 8.31 -5.37 -9.71
CA PRO A 16 9.51 -6.22 -9.71
C PRO A 16 10.23 -6.24 -8.36
N ALA A 17 10.31 -5.10 -7.67
CA ALA A 17 10.93 -5.03 -6.34
C ALA A 17 10.18 -5.87 -5.30
N LEU A 18 8.84 -5.92 -5.38
CA LEU A 18 8.03 -6.76 -4.50
C LEU A 18 8.18 -8.25 -4.86
N ILE A 19 8.21 -8.60 -6.14
CA ILE A 19 8.40 -9.98 -6.59
C ILE A 19 9.77 -10.50 -6.16
N ALA A 20 10.82 -9.67 -6.20
CA ALA A 20 12.15 -10.03 -5.72
C ALA A 20 12.21 -10.32 -4.21
N GLU A 21 11.20 -9.90 -3.45
CA GLU A 21 11.01 -10.13 -2.02
C GLU A 21 9.91 -11.18 -1.76
N ASP A 22 9.66 -12.08 -2.71
CA ASP A 22 8.73 -13.21 -2.65
C ASP A 22 7.24 -12.81 -2.51
N PHE A 23 6.87 -11.59 -2.88
CA PHE A 23 5.48 -11.22 -2.96
C PHE A 23 4.83 -11.73 -4.24
N LEU A 24 3.74 -12.46 -4.08
CA LEU A 24 2.92 -12.98 -5.17
C LEU A 24 1.82 -11.97 -5.51
N PRO A 25 1.71 -11.53 -6.78
CA PRO A 25 0.63 -10.65 -7.20
C PRO A 25 -0.70 -11.42 -7.24
N LEU A 26 -1.77 -10.77 -6.81
CA LEU A 26 -3.15 -11.21 -6.97
C LEU A 26 -3.84 -10.41 -8.10
N PRO A 27 -4.98 -10.87 -8.59
CA PRO A 27 -5.81 -10.07 -9.49
C PRO A 27 -6.13 -8.70 -8.90
N ASP A 28 -6.05 -7.65 -9.72
CA ASP A 28 -6.39 -6.30 -9.33
C ASP A 28 -7.86 -6.23 -8.87
N ALA A 29 -8.14 -5.48 -7.81
CA ALA A 29 -9.49 -5.28 -7.30
C ALA A 29 -9.67 -3.82 -6.84
N ASP A 30 -10.80 -3.21 -7.14
CA ASP A 30 -11.22 -1.88 -6.67
C ASP A 30 -10.12 -0.82 -6.73
N HIS A 31 -9.45 -0.67 -7.86
CA HIS A 31 -8.32 0.25 -8.04
C HIS A 31 -7.10 -0.09 -7.15
N THR A 32 -6.96 -1.35 -6.72
CA THR A 32 -5.89 -1.80 -5.83
C THR A 32 -5.10 -2.93 -6.47
N LEU A 33 -3.77 -2.76 -6.56
CA LEU A 33 -2.84 -3.85 -6.82
C LEU A 33 -2.59 -4.57 -5.50
N ARG A 34 -2.75 -5.88 -5.46
CA ARG A 34 -2.66 -6.68 -4.25
C ARG A 34 -1.53 -7.67 -4.33
N PHE A 35 -0.79 -7.80 -3.23
CA PHE A 35 0.36 -8.70 -3.12
C PHE A 35 0.28 -9.47 -1.81
N ARG A 36 0.72 -10.73 -1.83
CA ARG A 36 0.75 -11.62 -0.68
C ARG A 36 2.11 -12.29 -0.58
N ARG A 37 2.65 -12.37 0.64
CA ARG A 37 3.87 -13.11 0.91
C ARG A 37 3.62 -14.06 2.08
N PRO A 38 3.49 -15.40 1.81
CA PRO A 38 3.38 -16.41 2.87
C PRO A 38 4.64 -16.43 3.74
N GLN A 39 4.44 -16.48 5.08
CA GLN A 39 5.53 -16.52 6.05
C GLN A 39 5.13 -17.42 7.23
N GLY A 40 5.25 -18.72 7.07
CA GLY A 40 4.84 -19.70 8.08
C GLY A 40 3.33 -19.64 8.35
N ALA A 41 2.95 -19.35 9.60
CA ALA A 41 1.55 -19.29 10.03
C ALA A 41 0.82 -18.00 9.63
N VAL A 42 1.50 -17.06 8.98
CA VAL A 42 0.92 -15.78 8.58
C VAL A 42 1.21 -15.47 7.11
N VAL A 43 0.45 -14.52 6.57
CA VAL A 43 0.66 -13.96 5.24
C VAL A 43 0.78 -12.46 5.37
N HIS A 44 1.86 -11.89 4.87
CA HIS A 44 2.02 -10.45 4.77
C HIS A 44 1.23 -9.93 3.57
N LEU A 45 0.39 -8.94 3.82
CA LEU A 45 -0.42 -8.26 2.82
C LEU A 45 0.21 -6.92 2.48
N LEU A 46 0.40 -6.65 1.19
CA LEU A 46 0.80 -5.34 0.69
C LEU A 46 -0.14 -4.94 -0.44
N GLU A 47 -0.61 -3.71 -0.41
CA GLU A 47 -1.60 -3.20 -1.35
C GLU A 47 -1.24 -1.79 -1.82
N VAL A 48 -1.23 -1.59 -3.13
CA VAL A 48 -1.06 -0.28 -3.76
C VAL A 48 -2.43 0.21 -4.20
N GLN A 49 -3.02 1.10 -3.42
CA GLN A 49 -4.36 1.62 -3.65
C GLN A 49 -4.30 2.98 -4.35
N TRP A 50 -4.89 3.05 -5.54
CA TRP A 50 -4.98 4.27 -6.33
C TRP A 50 -6.07 5.21 -5.84
N ASP A 51 -5.87 6.49 -6.09
CA ASP A 51 -6.92 7.50 -5.86
C ASP A 51 -8.15 7.20 -6.74
N ARG A 52 -9.31 7.08 -6.09
CA ARG A 52 -10.59 6.76 -6.74
C ARG A 52 -11.05 7.81 -7.77
N HIS A 53 -10.53 9.03 -7.67
CA HIS A 53 -10.86 10.13 -8.58
C HIS A 53 -9.87 10.25 -9.75
N GLY A 54 -9.02 9.23 -9.97
CA GLY A 54 -8.07 9.17 -11.07
C GLY A 54 -6.90 10.17 -10.97
N ARG A 55 -6.65 10.75 -9.79
CA ARG A 55 -5.47 11.59 -9.58
C ARG A 55 -4.20 10.73 -9.60
N PRO A 56 -3.08 11.27 -10.09
CA PRO A 56 -1.82 10.53 -10.14
C PRO A 56 -1.18 10.40 -8.76
N ARG A 57 -1.78 9.58 -7.91
CA ARG A 57 -1.30 9.30 -6.56
C ARG A 57 -1.83 7.95 -6.05
N TYR A 58 -1.11 7.36 -5.11
CA TYR A 58 -1.46 6.11 -4.46
C TYR A 58 -1.03 6.09 -3.01
N VAL A 59 -1.57 5.15 -2.25
CA VAL A 59 -1.10 4.78 -0.91
C VAL A 59 -0.60 3.35 -0.94
N VAL A 60 0.30 3.00 -0.03
CA VAL A 60 0.75 1.63 0.20
C VAL A 60 0.22 1.19 1.56
N ASN A 61 -0.76 0.28 1.54
CA ASN A 61 -1.31 -0.32 2.74
C ASN A 61 -0.58 -1.64 3.03
N TYR A 62 -0.42 -1.99 4.29
CA TYR A 62 0.16 -3.26 4.72
C TYR A 62 -0.60 -3.82 5.92
N ALA A 63 -0.56 -5.12 6.10
CA ALA A 63 -1.09 -5.83 7.26
C ALA A 63 -0.52 -7.25 7.33
N THR A 64 -0.85 -7.97 8.41
CA THR A 64 -0.55 -9.38 8.58
C THR A 64 -1.85 -10.14 8.78
N CYS A 65 -2.07 -11.18 7.96
CA CYS A 65 -3.24 -12.04 8.03
C CYS A 65 -2.82 -13.43 8.48
N PRO A 66 -3.59 -14.14 9.34
CA PRO A 66 -3.39 -15.57 9.55
C PRO A 66 -3.43 -16.35 8.23
N ALA A 67 -2.61 -17.37 8.09
CA ALA A 67 -2.52 -18.17 6.85
C ALA A 67 -3.82 -18.90 6.50
N ASP A 68 -4.66 -19.17 7.50
CA ASP A 68 -5.99 -19.77 7.36
C ASP A 68 -7.09 -18.74 7.07
N GLY A 69 -6.73 -17.47 6.91
CA GLY A 69 -7.63 -16.37 6.56
C GLY A 69 -8.19 -15.60 7.75
N LEU A 70 -9.16 -14.73 7.49
CA LEU A 70 -9.79 -13.85 8.47
C LEU A 70 -11.17 -14.40 8.86
N ALA A 71 -11.39 -14.63 10.15
CA ALA A 71 -12.70 -14.95 10.71
C ALA A 71 -13.43 -13.67 11.13
N VAL A 72 -14.68 -13.50 10.70
CA VAL A 72 -15.56 -12.39 11.08
C VAL A 72 -16.94 -12.97 11.41
N GLY A 73 -17.29 -13.03 12.70
CA GLY A 73 -18.47 -13.75 13.16
C GLY A 73 -18.38 -15.22 12.75
N ASP A 74 -19.42 -15.74 12.12
CA ASP A 74 -19.49 -17.14 11.63
C ASP A 74 -18.90 -17.34 10.23
N ARG A 75 -18.38 -16.28 9.61
CA ARG A 75 -17.81 -16.33 8.25
C ARG A 75 -16.28 -16.35 8.30
N ARG A 76 -15.67 -17.14 7.42
CA ARG A 76 -14.22 -17.13 7.20
C ARG A 76 -13.93 -16.69 5.77
N PHE A 77 -13.04 -15.72 5.64
CA PHE A 77 -12.57 -15.18 4.37
C PHE A 77 -11.18 -15.74 4.08
N PRO A 78 -10.96 -16.36 2.90
CA PRO A 78 -9.62 -16.80 2.51
C PRO A 78 -8.71 -15.58 2.34
N VAL A 79 -7.39 -15.76 2.54
CA VAL A 79 -6.39 -14.69 2.52
C VAL A 79 -6.46 -13.85 1.24
N GLU A 80 -6.78 -14.49 0.11
CA GLU A 80 -6.90 -13.83 -1.20
C GLU A 80 -8.06 -12.83 -1.25
N ALA A 81 -9.09 -13.03 -0.42
CA ALA A 81 -10.24 -12.14 -0.34
C ALA A 81 -10.07 -11.03 0.71
N VAL A 82 -9.09 -11.15 1.62
CA VAL A 82 -8.87 -10.18 2.70
C VAL A 82 -8.18 -8.93 2.18
N PHE A 83 -8.65 -7.75 2.55
CA PHE A 83 -7.94 -6.48 2.35
C PHE A 83 -7.18 -6.07 3.61
N ALA A 84 -6.04 -5.41 3.43
CA ALA A 84 -5.21 -4.96 4.54
C ALA A 84 -6.00 -4.11 5.56
N GLY A 85 -6.88 -3.23 5.08
CA GLY A 85 -7.70 -2.36 5.94
C GLY A 85 -8.75 -3.08 6.80
N TRP A 86 -8.93 -4.40 6.66
CA TRP A 86 -9.84 -5.19 7.52
C TRP A 86 -9.13 -5.72 8.77
N LEU A 87 -7.81 -5.65 8.80
CA LEU A 87 -6.98 -6.27 9.83
C LEU A 87 -6.59 -5.25 10.92
N PRO A 88 -6.50 -5.67 12.18
CA PRO A 88 -6.24 -4.77 13.31
C PRO A 88 -4.84 -4.16 13.29
N ASP A 89 -3.88 -4.83 12.67
CA ASP A 89 -2.50 -4.36 12.51
C ASP A 89 -2.27 -3.62 11.19
N SER A 90 -3.35 -3.23 10.50
CA SER A 90 -3.25 -2.51 9.24
C SER A 90 -2.54 -1.17 9.41
N GLY A 91 -1.73 -0.85 8.42
CA GLY A 91 -1.00 0.42 8.39
C GLY A 91 -0.74 0.91 6.98
N ARG A 92 -0.14 2.08 6.91
CA ARG A 92 0.29 2.71 5.67
C ARG A 92 1.77 3.07 5.71
N LEU A 93 2.46 2.75 4.63
CA LEU A 93 3.74 3.34 4.33
C LEU A 93 3.50 4.71 3.69
N GLN A 94 4.20 5.74 4.13
CA GLN A 94 3.96 7.11 3.69
C GLN A 94 5.26 7.83 3.34
N PRO A 95 5.22 8.82 2.41
CA PRO A 95 6.42 9.49 1.91
C PRO A 95 7.09 10.43 2.93
N ARG A 96 6.43 10.73 4.05
CA ARG A 96 6.94 11.61 5.09
C ARG A 96 6.87 10.94 6.44
N PRO A 97 7.87 11.10 7.30
CA PRO A 97 7.83 10.57 8.65
C PRO A 97 6.80 11.34 9.50
N GLY A 98 6.31 10.66 10.56
CA GLY A 98 5.43 11.24 11.56
C GLY A 98 3.96 10.82 11.45
N PRO A 99 3.11 11.29 12.39
CA PRO A 99 1.73 10.82 12.55
C PRO A 99 0.74 11.44 11.55
N THR A 100 1.20 11.92 10.41
CA THR A 100 0.34 12.63 9.46
C THR A 100 -0.50 11.66 8.64
N THR A 101 -1.73 12.07 8.33
CA THR A 101 -2.63 11.37 7.40
C THR A 101 -2.29 11.64 5.93
N ALA A 102 -1.23 12.38 5.63
CA ALA A 102 -0.81 12.73 4.27
C ALA A 102 0.00 11.61 3.62
N SER A 103 -0.58 10.43 3.56
CA SER A 103 0.07 9.17 3.16
C SER A 103 0.16 8.92 1.66
N TRP A 104 -0.14 9.93 0.83
CA TRP A 104 -0.12 9.77 -0.62
C TRP A 104 1.27 9.91 -1.22
N PHE A 105 1.71 8.92 -1.96
CA PHE A 105 2.79 9.04 -2.94
C PHE A 105 2.22 9.75 -4.17
N ARG A 106 2.67 10.98 -4.44
CA ARG A 106 2.01 11.90 -5.36
C ARG A 106 2.88 12.25 -6.55
N GLY A 107 2.32 12.05 -7.73
CA GLY A 107 2.85 12.58 -8.98
C GLY A 107 2.21 13.92 -9.40
N ASP A 108 1.30 14.47 -8.60
CA ASP A 108 0.71 15.80 -8.81
C ASP A 108 1.28 16.81 -7.81
N LEU A 109 1.15 18.09 -8.16
CA LEU A 109 1.43 19.21 -7.26
C LEU A 109 0.13 19.89 -6.88
N ALA A 110 0.05 20.35 -5.62
CA ALA A 110 -0.98 21.31 -5.22
C ALA A 110 -0.90 22.58 -6.13
N TRP A 111 -2.04 23.09 -6.52
CA TRP A 111 -2.11 24.20 -7.47
C TRP A 111 -1.29 25.44 -7.07
N PRO A 112 -1.14 25.83 -5.77
CA PRO A 112 -0.28 26.96 -5.41
C PRO A 112 1.20 26.75 -5.79
N LEU A 113 1.71 25.51 -5.67
CA LEU A 113 3.09 25.18 -6.04
C LEU A 113 3.31 25.22 -7.55
N ARG A 114 2.26 24.95 -8.34
CA ARG A 114 2.28 25.13 -9.80
C ARG A 114 2.39 26.61 -10.20
N LEU A 115 1.68 27.49 -9.50
CA LEU A 115 1.79 28.93 -9.72
C LEU A 115 3.19 29.47 -9.41
N LEU A 116 3.90 28.83 -8.46
CA LEU A 116 5.29 29.14 -8.14
C LEU A 116 6.29 28.51 -9.14
N GLY A 117 5.83 28.05 -10.30
CA GLY A 117 6.68 27.45 -11.33
C GLY A 117 7.28 26.08 -10.98
N ARG A 118 6.87 25.46 -9.87
CA ARG A 118 7.35 24.12 -9.53
C ARG A 118 6.79 23.06 -10.47
N ARG A 119 7.65 22.13 -10.89
CA ARG A 119 7.26 20.99 -11.70
C ARG A 119 6.86 19.81 -10.82
N PRO A 120 5.84 19.01 -11.22
CA PRO A 120 5.54 17.76 -10.54
C PRO A 120 6.74 16.80 -10.62
N PRO A 121 6.92 15.94 -9.63
CA PRO A 121 7.99 14.95 -9.66
C PRO A 121 7.80 13.98 -10.84
N ALA A 122 8.89 13.46 -11.36
CA ALA A 122 8.82 12.40 -12.37
C ALA A 122 8.15 11.15 -11.77
N PRO A 123 7.35 10.40 -12.56
CA PRO A 123 6.72 9.17 -12.09
C PRO A 123 7.69 8.20 -11.42
N ASP A 124 8.83 7.97 -12.07
CA ASP A 124 9.87 7.09 -11.58
C ASP A 124 10.42 7.53 -10.23
N ALA A 125 10.68 8.82 -10.04
CA ALA A 125 11.17 9.35 -8.76
C ALA A 125 10.16 9.15 -7.61
N VAL A 126 8.86 9.21 -7.88
CA VAL A 126 7.83 8.91 -6.88
C VAL A 126 7.87 7.45 -6.48
N VAL A 127 8.04 6.56 -7.45
CA VAL A 127 8.07 5.11 -7.20
C VAL A 127 9.40 4.71 -6.55
N ASP A 128 10.53 5.27 -6.99
CA ASP A 128 11.83 5.00 -6.37
C ASP A 128 11.85 5.42 -4.90
N ALA A 129 11.20 6.54 -4.56
CA ALA A 129 11.01 6.93 -3.16
C ALA A 129 10.17 5.91 -2.37
N THR A 130 9.18 5.27 -3.00
CA THR A 130 8.40 4.19 -2.36
C THR A 130 9.26 2.95 -2.15
N VAL A 131 10.00 2.53 -3.18
CA VAL A 131 10.89 1.35 -3.11
C VAL A 131 11.94 1.53 -2.02
N ALA A 132 12.50 2.74 -1.88
CA ALA A 132 13.50 3.05 -0.84
C ALA A 132 12.95 2.91 0.60
N LEU A 133 11.63 2.94 0.78
CA LEU A 133 10.98 2.79 2.09
C LEU A 133 10.58 1.34 2.41
N LEU A 134 10.55 0.43 1.43
CA LEU A 134 10.18 -0.97 1.66
C LEU A 134 11.02 -1.66 2.76
N PRO A 135 12.33 -1.39 2.91
CA PRO A 135 13.11 -1.96 4.01
C PRO A 135 12.55 -1.67 5.41
N GLU A 136 11.77 -0.60 5.61
CA GLU A 136 11.08 -0.36 6.89
C GLU A 136 10.00 -1.41 7.15
N LEU A 137 9.21 -1.79 6.11
CA LEU A 137 8.23 -2.86 6.20
C LEU A 137 8.90 -4.22 6.46
N TRP A 138 10.01 -4.50 5.77
CA TRP A 138 10.75 -5.74 5.98
C TRP A 138 11.26 -5.86 7.42
N ARG A 139 11.75 -4.78 8.01
CA ARG A 139 12.19 -4.72 9.39
C ARG A 139 11.01 -4.86 10.36
N TYR A 140 9.90 -4.20 10.07
CA TYR A 140 8.68 -4.32 10.88
C TYR A 140 8.20 -5.78 10.98
N TRP A 141 8.09 -6.48 9.85
CA TRP A 141 7.66 -7.86 9.85
C TRP A 141 8.65 -8.86 10.47
N ARG A 142 9.94 -8.55 10.46
CA ARG A 142 10.96 -9.40 11.11
C ARG A 142 11.15 -9.13 12.59
N GLU A 143 11.09 -7.87 12.99
CA GLU A 143 11.55 -7.40 14.31
C GLU A 143 10.44 -6.72 15.12
N GLY A 144 9.24 -6.52 14.57
CA GLY A 144 8.14 -5.76 15.20
C GLY A 144 8.42 -4.26 15.34
N ARG A 145 9.47 -3.72 14.69
CA ARG A 145 9.88 -2.32 14.83
C ARG A 145 9.21 -1.45 13.80
N VAL A 146 8.32 -0.56 14.26
CA VAL A 146 7.66 0.44 13.42
C VAL A 146 8.68 1.45 12.92
N GLY A 147 8.74 1.66 11.61
CA GLY A 147 9.61 2.65 10.98
C GLY A 147 9.02 4.07 11.02
N PRO A 148 9.85 5.11 10.81
CA PRO A 148 9.38 6.50 10.86
C PRO A 148 8.36 6.85 9.77
N HIS A 149 8.33 6.13 8.65
CA HIS A 149 7.39 6.31 7.55
C HIS A 149 6.19 5.37 7.62
N MET A 150 6.00 4.68 8.73
CA MET A 150 4.89 3.76 8.94
C MET A 150 3.83 4.41 9.83
N HIS A 151 2.58 4.32 9.42
CA HIS A 151 1.45 4.87 10.15
C HIS A 151 0.39 3.78 10.35
N ALA A 152 0.05 3.50 11.62
CA ALA A 152 -1.03 2.57 11.94
C ALA A 152 -2.38 3.15 11.48
N CYS A 153 -3.16 2.33 10.79
CA CYS A 153 -4.52 2.66 10.39
C CYS A 153 -5.45 1.77 11.19
N PRO A 154 -6.21 2.29 12.16
CA PRO A 154 -7.19 1.47 12.86
C PRO A 154 -8.15 0.86 11.83
N PRO A 155 -8.62 -0.39 12.06
CA PRO A 155 -9.48 -1.07 11.12
C PRO A 155 -10.71 -0.22 10.83
N ALA A 156 -11.12 -0.20 9.57
CA ALA A 156 -12.37 0.43 9.19
C ALA A 156 -13.53 -0.26 9.94
N PRO A 157 -14.49 0.47 10.50
CA PRO A 157 -15.55 -0.09 11.34
C PRO A 157 -16.55 -0.99 10.60
N ARG A 158 -16.25 -1.47 9.41
CA ARG A 158 -17.11 -2.34 8.60
C ARG A 158 -16.35 -3.52 8.02
N ALA A 159 -16.65 -4.69 8.56
CA ALA A 159 -16.61 -5.89 7.73
C ALA A 159 -17.59 -5.72 6.53
N PRO A 160 -17.30 -6.30 5.36
CA PRO A 160 -18.21 -6.19 4.23
C PRO A 160 -19.57 -6.74 4.61
N THR A 161 -20.55 -5.86 4.62
CA THR A 161 -21.95 -6.25 4.59
C THR A 161 -22.23 -6.59 3.12
N ASP A 162 -22.49 -7.86 2.89
CA ASP A 162 -23.08 -8.46 1.68
C ASP A 162 -22.88 -7.72 0.33
N ALA A 163 -22.09 -8.32 -0.53
CA ALA A 163 -22.29 -8.27 -1.98
C ALA A 163 -22.82 -9.64 -2.43
#